data_de2c601ea62d521625f75183d0107bb8
#
_entry.id   de2c601ea62d521625f75183d0107bb8
#
_cell.length_a   1.000
_cell.length_b   1.000
_cell.length_c   1.000
_cell.angle_alpha   90.00
_cell.angle_beta   90.00
_cell.angle_gamma   90.00
#
_symmetry.space_group_name_H-M   'P 1'
#
loop_
_entity.id
_entity.type
_entity.pdbx_description
1 polymer ?
#
loop_
_entity_poly.entity_id
_entity_poly.type
_entity_poly.pdbx_seq_one_letter_code
_entity_poly.pdbx_strand_id
1 'polypeptide(L)'
;MIVIELFKILLNLIYMPFKILKTQNKITFISRQSNTLSLESKMIIRRLNKLDDKLKIVTINKKLEYNVFSIIENSLLLFKQMYHLATSKVVLVDGYCIPVSILVHKQKLVIIQTWHAAGVIKKIGLQTMENKTKWEKSLAKHMNMHKNYSYVISSSNETSRVFMEAFNVRREQILEFGTPMLDYIYDKKNRKKEEILKNNPHIEKPVILYLPTLRKSQNIDLSDIINSFDFDKYDLVVKLHPINKNIELDKRIKKINGVVTEDLISVAAYVITDYSNVAFLAALSDIKVLFYIKDIEQYKESPGLNIDITEEFGEYSSKDIQELLNIIDDDNYNMGNFLKKVEKYISKFDGKATDRICNFILNEIRNTK
;
A
#
# COMPACT_ATOMS: atom_id res chain seq x y z
N MET A 1 -29.89 7.88 4.41
CA MET A 1 -29.46 6.79 5.34
C MET A 1 -30.37 5.59 5.23
N ILE A 2 -31.72 5.69 5.29
CA ILE A 2 -32.68 4.59 5.11
C ILE A 2 -32.41 3.79 3.80
N VAL A 3 -32.15 4.48 2.70
CA VAL A 3 -31.85 3.85 1.39
C VAL A 3 -30.61 2.93 1.48
N ILE A 4 -29.58 3.31 2.24
CA ILE A 4 -28.36 2.49 2.41
C ILE A 4 -28.67 1.23 3.22
N GLU A 5 -29.47 1.36 4.29
CA GLU A 5 -29.86 0.20 5.08
C GLU A 5 -30.74 -0.76 4.27
N LEU A 6 -31.70 -0.25 3.49
CA LEU A 6 -32.51 -1.07 2.58
C LEU A 6 -31.63 -1.76 1.52
N PHE A 7 -30.65 -1.06 0.96
CA PHE A 7 -29.68 -1.63 0.02
C PHE A 7 -28.87 -2.76 0.67
N LYS A 8 -28.39 -2.59 1.90
CA LYS A 8 -27.67 -3.64 2.66
C LYS A 8 -28.56 -4.85 2.90
N ILE A 9 -29.82 -4.64 3.29
CA ILE A 9 -30.80 -5.72 3.51
C ILE A 9 -31.00 -6.50 2.20
N LEU A 10 -31.24 -5.79 1.10
CA LEU A 10 -31.42 -6.41 -0.22
C LEU A 10 -30.20 -7.24 -0.63
N LEU A 11 -28.97 -6.69 -0.47
CA LEU A 11 -27.76 -7.42 -0.81
C LEU A 11 -27.57 -8.67 0.07
N ASN A 12 -27.92 -8.60 1.35
CA ASN A 12 -27.87 -9.77 2.24
C ASN A 12 -28.90 -10.82 1.86
N LEU A 13 -30.12 -10.43 1.46
CA LEU A 13 -31.13 -11.35 0.94
C LEU A 13 -30.64 -12.06 -0.34
N ILE A 14 -30.04 -11.32 -1.28
CA ILE A 14 -29.41 -11.89 -2.48
C ILE A 14 -28.23 -12.81 -2.13
N TYR A 15 -27.50 -12.51 -1.06
CA TYR A 15 -26.35 -13.31 -0.63
C TYR A 15 -26.73 -14.62 0.09
N MET A 16 -27.92 -14.69 0.70
CA MET A 16 -28.38 -15.87 1.44
C MET A 16 -28.30 -17.19 0.65
N PRO A 17 -28.79 -17.28 -0.61
CA PRO A 17 -28.67 -18.51 -1.40
C PRO A 17 -27.24 -18.99 -1.60
N PHE A 18 -26.28 -18.06 -1.77
CA PHE A 18 -24.87 -18.43 -1.90
C PHE A 18 -24.32 -19.08 -0.63
N LYS A 19 -24.83 -18.72 0.55
CA LYS A 19 -24.40 -19.29 1.83
C LYS A 19 -24.80 -20.75 2.01
N ILE A 20 -25.79 -21.25 1.25
CA ILE A 20 -26.16 -22.68 1.26
C ILE A 20 -25.10 -23.52 0.55
N LEU A 21 -24.37 -22.95 -0.41
CA LEU A 21 -23.32 -23.64 -1.15
C LEU A 21 -22.21 -24.16 -0.21
N LYS A 22 -21.70 -25.36 -0.52
CA LYS A 22 -20.61 -25.97 0.27
C LYS A 22 -19.34 -25.11 0.24
N THR A 23 -18.75 -24.89 1.41
CA THR A 23 -17.44 -24.28 1.52
C THR A 23 -16.38 -25.21 0.93
N GLN A 24 -15.52 -24.67 0.09
CA GLN A 24 -14.47 -25.38 -0.64
C GLN A 24 -13.12 -25.13 0.04
N ASN A 25 -12.16 -26.02 -0.17
CA ASN A 25 -10.77 -25.81 0.21
C ASN A 25 -10.13 -24.77 -0.72
N LYS A 26 -10.55 -23.53 -0.56
CA LYS A 26 -10.31 -22.43 -1.50
C LYS A 26 -9.90 -21.16 -0.77
N ILE A 27 -8.91 -20.48 -1.37
CA ILE A 27 -8.48 -19.14 -1.00
C ILE A 27 -8.88 -18.18 -2.11
N THR A 28 -9.46 -17.04 -1.75
CA THR A 28 -9.80 -16.00 -2.72
C THR A 28 -9.07 -14.69 -2.37
N PHE A 29 -8.37 -14.13 -3.35
CA PHE A 29 -7.77 -12.80 -3.28
C PHE A 29 -8.71 -11.80 -3.94
N ILE A 30 -9.03 -10.71 -3.24
CA ILE A 30 -9.87 -9.63 -3.77
C ILE A 30 -9.09 -8.32 -3.68
N SER A 31 -8.79 -7.72 -4.82
CA SER A 31 -8.16 -6.41 -4.92
C SER A 31 -8.99 -5.44 -5.75
N ARG A 32 -9.02 -4.18 -5.29
CA ARG A 32 -9.63 -3.06 -6.00
C ARG A 32 -8.60 -2.00 -6.42
N GLN A 33 -7.31 -2.26 -6.16
CA GLN A 33 -6.22 -1.32 -6.44
C GLN A 33 -5.81 -1.33 -7.90
N SER A 34 -5.87 -2.50 -8.54
CA SER A 34 -5.41 -2.73 -9.91
C SER A 34 -6.23 -3.82 -10.60
N ASN A 35 -6.18 -3.84 -11.93
CA ASN A 35 -6.71 -4.94 -12.74
C ASN A 35 -5.75 -6.14 -12.79
N THR A 36 -4.54 -6.01 -12.25
CA THR A 36 -3.53 -7.06 -12.19
C THR A 36 -3.19 -7.42 -10.75
N LEU A 37 -2.65 -8.62 -10.55
CA LEU A 37 -2.13 -9.05 -9.25
C LEU A 37 -0.95 -8.18 -8.80
N SER A 38 -1.00 -7.73 -7.56
CA SER A 38 0.16 -7.08 -6.91
C SER A 38 1.33 -8.07 -6.77
N LEU A 39 2.54 -7.54 -6.61
CA LEU A 39 3.73 -8.35 -6.34
C LEU A 39 3.54 -9.19 -5.07
N GLU A 40 3.02 -8.60 -4.02
CA GLU A 40 2.75 -9.27 -2.75
C GLU A 40 1.78 -10.45 -2.90
N SER A 41 0.67 -10.24 -3.61
CA SER A 41 -0.27 -11.34 -3.90
C SER A 41 0.38 -12.46 -4.72
N LYS A 42 1.23 -12.11 -5.70
CA LYS A 42 1.99 -13.11 -6.48
C LYS A 42 2.95 -13.91 -5.61
N MET A 43 3.64 -13.28 -4.66
CA MET A 43 4.55 -13.94 -3.73
C MET A 43 3.80 -14.93 -2.82
N ILE A 44 2.68 -14.50 -2.21
CA ILE A 44 1.82 -15.36 -1.38
C ILE A 44 1.32 -16.55 -2.20
N ILE A 45 0.76 -16.32 -3.40
CA ILE A 45 0.22 -17.37 -4.27
C ILE A 45 1.31 -18.38 -4.65
N ARG A 46 2.49 -17.92 -5.07
CA ARG A 46 3.61 -18.78 -5.41
C ARG A 46 4.03 -19.65 -4.22
N ARG A 47 4.05 -19.07 -3.02
CA ARG A 47 4.43 -19.79 -1.81
C ARG A 47 3.38 -20.81 -1.40
N LEU A 48 2.09 -20.44 -1.42
CA LEU A 48 0.98 -21.36 -1.14
C LEU A 48 0.98 -22.56 -2.08
N ASN A 49 1.15 -22.35 -3.39
CA ASN A 49 1.22 -23.42 -4.39
C ASN A 49 2.40 -24.37 -4.17
N LYS A 50 3.52 -23.88 -3.60
CA LYS A 50 4.65 -24.74 -3.22
C LYS A 50 4.39 -25.54 -1.95
N LEU A 51 3.54 -25.04 -1.05
CA LEU A 51 3.24 -25.69 0.24
C LEU A 51 2.07 -26.70 0.13
N ASP A 52 1.11 -26.42 -0.74
CA ASP A 52 -0.05 -27.29 -1.00
C ASP A 52 -0.58 -27.03 -2.42
N ASP A 53 -0.27 -27.91 -3.35
CA ASP A 53 -0.65 -27.84 -4.77
C ASP A 53 -2.13 -28.17 -5.02
N LYS A 54 -2.84 -28.72 -4.01
CA LYS A 54 -4.28 -29.03 -4.09
C LYS A 54 -5.18 -27.87 -3.70
N LEU A 55 -4.60 -26.75 -3.23
CA LEU A 55 -5.36 -25.55 -2.88
C LEU A 55 -5.96 -24.90 -4.12
N LYS A 56 -7.25 -24.63 -4.07
CA LYS A 56 -7.91 -23.83 -5.10
C LYS A 56 -7.68 -22.34 -4.79
N ILE A 57 -6.91 -21.67 -5.63
CA ILE A 57 -6.66 -20.22 -5.49
C ILE A 57 -7.45 -19.47 -6.57
N VAL A 58 -8.18 -18.45 -6.17
CA VAL A 58 -8.97 -17.58 -7.05
C VAL A 58 -8.55 -16.14 -6.82
N THR A 59 -8.45 -15.36 -7.90
CA THR A 59 -8.12 -13.94 -7.85
C THR A 59 -9.22 -13.11 -8.50
N ILE A 60 -9.58 -12.02 -7.84
CA ILE A 60 -10.58 -11.04 -8.30
C ILE A 60 -9.93 -9.66 -8.21
N ASN A 61 -9.32 -9.22 -9.31
CA ASN A 61 -8.66 -7.93 -9.39
C ASN A 61 -9.44 -7.04 -10.37
N LYS A 62 -10.03 -6.00 -9.85
CA LYS A 62 -10.75 -5.03 -10.68
C LYS A 62 -10.69 -3.66 -10.03
N LYS A 63 -10.01 -2.72 -10.69
CA LYS A 63 -10.08 -1.31 -10.32
C LYS A 63 -11.50 -0.80 -10.56
N LEU A 64 -12.07 -0.12 -9.59
CA LEU A 64 -13.40 0.46 -9.77
C LEU A 64 -13.31 1.69 -10.67
N GLU A 65 -14.14 1.66 -11.71
CA GLU A 65 -14.38 2.78 -12.59
C GLU A 65 -15.83 3.24 -12.43
N TYR A 66 -16.08 4.54 -12.59
CA TYR A 66 -17.38 5.16 -12.38
C TYR A 66 -17.91 5.71 -13.71
N ASN A 67 -18.33 4.80 -14.62
CA ASN A 67 -19.02 5.15 -15.84
C ASN A 67 -20.27 4.26 -16.03
N VAL A 68 -21.16 4.59 -16.96
CA VAL A 68 -22.45 3.89 -17.14
C VAL A 68 -22.25 2.41 -17.47
N PHE A 69 -21.26 2.05 -18.29
CA PHE A 69 -20.94 0.65 -18.62
C PHE A 69 -20.38 -0.12 -17.41
N SER A 70 -19.67 0.58 -16.52
CA SER A 70 -19.12 -0.02 -15.31
C SER A 70 -20.19 -0.46 -14.30
N ILE A 71 -21.42 0.03 -14.38
CA ILE A 71 -22.51 -0.37 -13.47
C ILE A 71 -22.83 -1.86 -13.65
N ILE A 72 -22.98 -2.31 -14.90
CA ILE A 72 -23.26 -3.73 -15.22
C ILE A 72 -22.07 -4.59 -14.81
N GLU A 73 -20.86 -4.21 -15.21
CA GLU A 73 -19.65 -4.93 -14.84
C GLU A 73 -19.43 -5.00 -13.31
N ASN A 74 -19.67 -3.91 -12.59
CA ASN A 74 -19.56 -3.87 -11.14
C ASN A 74 -20.63 -4.73 -10.46
N SER A 75 -21.84 -4.83 -11.05
CA SER A 75 -22.90 -5.71 -10.56
C SER A 75 -22.51 -7.19 -10.74
N LEU A 76 -22.02 -7.58 -11.91
CA LEU A 76 -21.51 -8.94 -12.16
C LEU A 76 -20.34 -9.28 -11.24
N LEU A 77 -19.43 -8.32 -11.04
CA LEU A 77 -18.32 -8.45 -10.11
C LEU A 77 -18.80 -8.69 -8.67
N LEU A 78 -19.85 -7.98 -8.25
CA LEU A 78 -20.45 -8.13 -6.94
C LEU A 78 -20.99 -9.56 -6.74
N PHE A 79 -21.73 -10.12 -7.70
CA PHE A 79 -22.19 -11.51 -7.65
C PHE A 79 -21.02 -12.51 -7.60
N LYS A 80 -19.98 -12.27 -8.40
CA LYS A 80 -18.76 -13.08 -8.36
C LYS A 80 -18.10 -13.02 -6.99
N GLN A 81 -17.98 -11.85 -6.38
CA GLN A 81 -17.45 -11.68 -5.03
C GLN A 81 -18.33 -12.39 -3.99
N MET A 82 -19.65 -12.26 -4.05
CA MET A 82 -20.59 -12.97 -3.18
C MET A 82 -20.40 -14.49 -3.25
N TYR A 83 -20.34 -15.06 -4.46
CA TYR A 83 -20.10 -16.49 -4.64
C TYR A 83 -18.79 -16.94 -3.98
N HIS A 84 -17.71 -16.19 -4.20
CA HIS A 84 -16.41 -16.56 -3.64
C HIS A 84 -16.33 -16.33 -2.13
N LEU A 85 -16.93 -15.26 -1.59
CA LEU A 85 -17.06 -15.03 -0.14
C LEU A 85 -17.86 -16.15 0.54
N ALA A 86 -18.91 -16.65 -0.10
CA ALA A 86 -19.73 -17.73 0.47
C ALA A 86 -19.07 -19.12 0.43
N THR A 87 -18.14 -19.33 -0.51
CA THR A 87 -17.59 -20.67 -0.80
C THR A 87 -16.11 -20.83 -0.51
N SER A 88 -15.40 -19.78 -0.06
CA SER A 88 -13.99 -19.85 0.36
C SER A 88 -13.85 -20.14 1.85
N LYS A 89 -12.75 -20.76 2.26
CA LYS A 89 -12.33 -20.84 3.66
C LYS A 89 -11.61 -19.57 4.10
N VAL A 90 -10.75 -19.05 3.23
CA VAL A 90 -9.97 -17.84 3.49
C VAL A 90 -10.14 -16.85 2.34
N VAL A 91 -10.30 -15.59 2.69
CA VAL A 91 -10.31 -14.46 1.74
C VAL A 91 -9.27 -13.44 2.17
N LEU A 92 -8.40 -13.06 1.24
CA LEU A 92 -7.43 -11.97 1.43
C LEU A 92 -7.93 -10.73 0.69
N VAL A 93 -7.81 -9.58 1.36
CA VAL A 93 -8.12 -8.26 0.79
C VAL A 93 -6.98 -7.30 1.05
N ASP A 94 -6.67 -6.42 0.09
CA ASP A 94 -5.59 -5.42 0.18
C ASP A 94 -6.10 -3.99 0.39
N GLY A 95 -7.39 -3.84 0.66
CA GLY A 95 -8.03 -2.56 0.88
C GLY A 95 -9.49 -2.69 1.27
N TYR A 96 -10.22 -1.56 1.29
CA TYR A 96 -11.65 -1.57 1.59
C TYR A 96 -12.45 -2.26 0.49
N CYS A 97 -13.20 -3.30 0.88
CA CYS A 97 -14.05 -4.08 -0.02
C CYS A 97 -15.49 -4.06 0.50
N ILE A 98 -16.39 -3.39 -0.24
CA ILE A 98 -17.79 -3.19 0.17
C ILE A 98 -18.50 -4.53 0.51
N PRO A 99 -18.49 -5.57 -0.36
CA PRO A 99 -19.14 -6.84 -0.04
C PRO A 99 -18.59 -7.52 1.22
N VAL A 100 -17.27 -7.40 1.46
CA VAL A 100 -16.67 -7.90 2.70
C VAL A 100 -17.27 -7.20 3.92
N SER A 101 -17.42 -5.89 3.85
CA SER A 101 -17.82 -5.08 5.03
C SER A 101 -19.31 -5.14 5.34
N ILE A 102 -20.19 -5.22 4.31
CA ILE A 102 -21.64 -5.07 4.50
C ILE A 102 -22.41 -6.39 4.55
N LEU A 103 -21.83 -7.49 4.04
CA LEU A 103 -22.50 -8.79 4.02
C LEU A 103 -22.34 -9.53 5.34
N VAL A 104 -23.36 -10.32 5.71
CA VAL A 104 -23.32 -11.23 6.85
C VAL A 104 -22.75 -12.57 6.39
N HIS A 105 -21.47 -12.79 6.63
CA HIS A 105 -20.75 -13.98 6.18
C HIS A 105 -21.05 -15.22 7.01
N LYS A 106 -20.61 -16.39 6.50
CA LYS A 106 -20.55 -17.63 7.30
C LYS A 106 -19.56 -17.44 8.43
N GLN A 107 -19.86 -17.99 9.62
CA GLN A 107 -18.99 -17.89 10.80
C GLN A 107 -17.58 -18.43 10.59
N LYS A 108 -17.45 -19.48 9.75
CA LYS A 108 -16.16 -20.13 9.47
C LYS A 108 -15.34 -19.44 8.37
N LEU A 109 -15.83 -18.36 7.76
CA LEU A 109 -15.06 -17.60 6.77
C LEU A 109 -14.00 -16.76 7.47
N VAL A 110 -12.73 -16.98 7.14
CA VAL A 110 -11.61 -16.18 7.62
C VAL A 110 -11.30 -15.07 6.58
N ILE A 111 -11.34 -13.82 6.99
CA ILE A 111 -11.03 -12.67 6.15
C ILE A 111 -9.78 -11.98 6.69
N ILE A 112 -8.74 -11.90 5.87
CA ILE A 112 -7.44 -11.33 6.22
C ILE A 112 -7.24 -10.04 5.41
N GLN A 113 -7.10 -8.91 6.10
CA GLN A 113 -6.66 -7.65 5.51
C GLN A 113 -5.14 -7.65 5.44
N THR A 114 -4.57 -7.61 4.23
CA THR A 114 -3.11 -7.56 4.04
C THR A 114 -2.61 -6.12 3.93
N TRP A 115 -3.53 -5.19 3.63
CA TRP A 115 -3.20 -3.83 3.23
C TRP A 115 -2.24 -3.79 2.03
N HIS A 116 -1.74 -2.62 1.65
CA HIS A 116 -0.86 -2.45 0.48
C HIS A 116 0.33 -1.53 0.77
N ALA A 117 0.69 -1.41 2.05
CA ALA A 117 1.84 -0.61 2.48
C ALA A 117 2.46 -1.21 3.74
N ALA A 118 3.78 -1.26 3.78
CA ALA A 118 4.51 -1.80 4.93
C ALA A 118 4.50 -0.86 6.14
N GLY A 119 4.37 0.46 5.93
CA GLY A 119 4.30 1.48 6.98
C GLY A 119 3.03 2.32 6.89
N VAL A 120 2.89 3.30 7.77
CA VAL A 120 1.66 4.09 7.95
C VAL A 120 1.96 5.57 8.24
N ILE A 121 2.69 6.24 7.36
CA ILE A 121 2.97 7.68 7.52
C ILE A 121 1.67 8.49 7.51
N LYS A 122 0.76 8.20 6.58
CA LYS A 122 -0.52 8.92 6.41
C LYS A 122 -1.63 8.28 7.21
N LYS A 123 -2.59 9.09 7.68
CA LYS A 123 -3.88 8.58 8.17
C LYS A 123 -4.59 7.78 7.09
N ILE A 124 -5.18 6.66 7.48
CA ILE A 124 -5.84 5.71 6.59
C ILE A 124 -7.18 5.25 7.18
N GLY A 125 -7.99 4.60 6.35
CA GLY A 125 -9.25 3.99 6.80
C GLY A 125 -10.14 4.96 7.56
N LEU A 126 -10.63 4.56 8.73
CA LEU A 126 -11.53 5.36 9.57
C LEU A 126 -10.88 6.61 10.14
N GLN A 127 -9.56 6.64 10.30
CA GLN A 127 -8.84 7.84 10.74
C GLN A 127 -9.05 9.02 9.78
N THR A 128 -9.19 8.75 8.47
CA THR A 128 -9.45 9.81 7.47
C THR A 128 -10.82 10.45 7.60
N MET A 129 -11.71 9.87 8.41
CA MET A 129 -13.05 10.40 8.62
C MET A 129 -13.07 11.62 9.55
N GLU A 130 -12.02 11.87 10.35
CA GLU A 130 -11.98 13.01 11.27
C GLU A 130 -12.26 14.34 10.57
N ASN A 131 -11.67 14.55 9.39
CA ASN A 131 -11.76 15.78 8.60
C ASN A 131 -12.84 15.73 7.51
N LYS A 132 -13.77 14.76 7.58
CA LYS A 132 -14.85 14.56 6.63
C LYS A 132 -16.15 15.22 7.08
N THR A 133 -17.03 15.49 6.13
CA THR A 133 -18.38 16.03 6.37
C THR A 133 -19.21 15.05 7.22
N LYS A 134 -20.23 15.56 7.89
CA LYS A 134 -21.19 14.73 8.66
C LYS A 134 -21.84 13.66 7.78
N TRP A 135 -22.07 13.96 6.51
CA TRP A 135 -22.64 13.00 5.55
C TRP A 135 -21.65 11.86 5.23
N GLU A 136 -20.39 12.18 4.92
CA GLU A 136 -19.36 11.18 4.64
C GLU A 136 -19.10 10.26 5.85
N LYS A 137 -19.02 10.84 7.06
CA LYS A 137 -18.91 10.07 8.32
C LYS A 137 -20.09 9.11 8.50
N SER A 138 -21.31 9.62 8.25
CA SER A 138 -22.51 8.82 8.34
C SER A 138 -22.55 7.72 7.28
N LEU A 139 -22.12 8.00 6.05
CA LEU A 139 -22.00 7.03 4.97
C LEU A 139 -21.02 5.90 5.34
N ALA A 140 -19.82 6.24 5.78
CA ALA A 140 -18.81 5.25 6.22
C ALA A 140 -19.34 4.33 7.32
N LYS A 141 -20.04 4.90 8.31
CA LYS A 141 -20.70 4.16 9.41
C LYS A 141 -21.76 3.19 8.87
N HIS A 142 -22.70 3.65 8.05
CA HIS A 142 -23.78 2.83 7.52
C HIS A 142 -23.28 1.78 6.53
N MET A 143 -22.21 2.07 5.78
CA MET A 143 -21.53 1.10 4.92
C MET A 143 -20.62 0.14 5.68
N ASN A 144 -20.61 0.18 7.03
CA ASN A 144 -19.77 -0.66 7.87
C ASN A 144 -18.30 -0.66 7.41
N MET A 145 -17.74 0.51 7.10
CA MET A 145 -16.39 0.62 6.55
C MET A 145 -15.39 -0.17 7.40
N HIS A 146 -14.61 -1.03 6.75
CA HIS A 146 -13.60 -1.91 7.36
C HIS A 146 -14.11 -2.97 8.37
N LYS A 147 -15.40 -3.28 8.37
CA LYS A 147 -15.95 -4.36 9.20
C LYS A 147 -15.63 -5.76 8.62
N ASN A 148 -15.73 -6.78 9.48
CA ASN A 148 -15.64 -8.21 9.18
C ASN A 148 -14.23 -8.76 8.90
N TYR A 149 -13.16 -8.03 9.19
CA TYR A 149 -11.83 -8.62 9.16
C TYR A 149 -11.66 -9.58 10.34
N SER A 150 -11.27 -10.83 10.06
CA SER A 150 -10.84 -11.78 11.09
C SER A 150 -9.46 -11.38 11.59
N TYR A 151 -8.56 -11.03 10.67
CA TYR A 151 -7.18 -10.64 10.95
C TYR A 151 -6.71 -9.51 10.04
N VAL A 152 -5.69 -8.78 10.53
CA VAL A 152 -5.00 -7.71 9.79
C VAL A 152 -3.49 -7.95 9.90
N ILE A 153 -2.78 -7.97 8.79
CA ILE A 153 -1.32 -8.11 8.74
C ILE A 153 -0.66 -6.77 9.05
N SER A 154 0.31 -6.77 9.95
CA SER A 154 1.07 -5.59 10.35
C SER A 154 2.58 -5.84 10.33
N SER A 155 3.38 -4.77 10.34
CA SER A 155 4.85 -4.80 10.28
C SER A 155 5.54 -4.50 11.61
N SER A 156 4.84 -3.89 12.57
CA SER A 156 5.37 -3.52 13.88
C SER A 156 4.25 -3.23 14.87
N ASN A 157 4.62 -3.02 16.13
CA ASN A 157 3.67 -2.60 17.15
C ASN A 157 3.06 -1.21 16.85
N GLU A 158 3.86 -0.25 16.38
CA GLU A 158 3.34 1.10 16.03
C GLU A 158 2.39 1.03 14.85
N THR A 159 2.74 0.29 13.78
CA THR A 159 1.83 0.05 12.66
C THR A 159 0.56 -0.68 13.10
N SER A 160 0.68 -1.58 14.08
CA SER A 160 -0.47 -2.30 14.67
C SER A 160 -1.45 -1.37 15.35
N ARG A 161 -0.97 -0.40 16.14
CA ARG A 161 -1.81 0.62 16.80
C ARG A 161 -2.61 1.41 15.78
N VAL A 162 -1.94 1.87 14.70
CA VAL A 162 -2.61 2.57 13.61
C VAL A 162 -3.68 1.72 12.94
N PHE A 163 -3.41 0.44 12.68
CA PHE A 163 -4.39 -0.46 12.05
C PHE A 163 -5.58 -0.77 12.97
N MET A 164 -5.37 -0.85 14.29
CA MET A 164 -6.47 -1.01 15.24
C MET A 164 -7.47 0.16 15.15
N GLU A 165 -6.99 1.39 15.07
CA GLU A 165 -7.83 2.58 14.89
C GLU A 165 -8.43 2.65 13.48
N ALA A 166 -7.58 2.50 12.45
CA ALA A 166 -7.96 2.68 11.06
C ALA A 166 -9.02 1.68 10.59
N PHE A 167 -9.01 0.46 11.15
CA PHE A 167 -9.91 -0.62 10.75
C PHE A 167 -10.88 -1.03 11.86
N ASN A 168 -10.84 -0.36 13.02
CA ASN A 168 -11.64 -0.68 14.20
C ASN A 168 -11.58 -2.17 14.56
N VAL A 169 -10.36 -2.69 14.67
CA VAL A 169 -10.07 -4.07 15.05
C VAL A 169 -9.36 -4.14 16.40
N ARG A 170 -9.48 -5.27 17.10
CA ARG A 170 -8.84 -5.49 18.39
C ARG A 170 -7.42 -6.02 18.21
N ARG A 171 -6.60 -5.95 19.26
CA ARG A 171 -5.19 -6.40 19.24
C ARG A 171 -5.04 -7.88 18.83
N GLU A 172 -5.97 -8.73 19.26
CA GLU A 172 -5.95 -10.17 18.94
C GLU A 172 -6.18 -10.47 17.46
N GLN A 173 -6.71 -9.50 16.70
CA GLN A 173 -6.91 -9.61 15.27
C GLN A 173 -5.67 -9.14 14.47
N ILE A 174 -4.66 -8.58 15.12
CA ILE A 174 -3.44 -8.11 14.47
C ILE A 174 -2.39 -9.22 14.46
N LEU A 175 -1.84 -9.47 13.27
CA LEU A 175 -0.75 -10.41 13.03
C LEU A 175 0.50 -9.65 12.59
N GLU A 176 1.46 -9.49 13.51
CA GLU A 176 2.72 -8.79 13.24
C GLU A 176 3.69 -9.69 12.47
N PHE A 177 3.35 -9.98 11.22
CA PHE A 177 4.11 -10.89 10.35
C PHE A 177 5.08 -10.17 9.41
N GLY A 178 4.93 -8.85 9.24
CA GLY A 178 5.51 -8.13 8.12
C GLY A 178 4.71 -8.32 6.84
N THR A 179 5.14 -7.70 5.74
CA THR A 179 4.49 -7.84 4.43
C THR A 179 5.40 -8.54 3.43
N PRO A 180 4.87 -9.20 2.40
CA PRO A 180 5.70 -9.81 1.35
C PRO A 180 6.60 -8.81 0.62
N MET A 181 6.23 -7.54 0.55
CA MET A 181 7.08 -6.49 0.00
C MET A 181 8.40 -6.36 0.79
N LEU A 182 8.36 -6.52 2.11
CA LEU A 182 9.56 -6.50 2.94
C LEU A 182 10.50 -7.69 2.61
N ASP A 183 9.94 -8.87 2.33
CA ASP A 183 10.73 -10.02 1.88
C ASP A 183 11.37 -9.76 0.52
N TYR A 184 10.63 -9.10 -0.39
CA TYR A 184 11.14 -8.72 -1.70
C TYR A 184 12.35 -7.78 -1.60
N ILE A 185 12.25 -6.77 -0.75
CA ILE A 185 13.33 -5.80 -0.49
C ILE A 185 14.51 -6.46 0.26
N TYR A 186 14.21 -7.37 1.20
CA TYR A 186 15.22 -8.08 1.97
C TYR A 186 16.14 -8.95 1.09
N ASP A 187 15.58 -9.62 0.09
CA ASP A 187 16.37 -10.42 -0.84
C ASP A 187 17.11 -9.54 -1.86
N LYS A 188 18.40 -9.30 -1.58
CA LYS A 188 19.29 -8.48 -2.45
C LYS A 188 19.35 -8.95 -3.91
N LYS A 189 19.00 -10.22 -4.19
CA LYS A 189 18.91 -10.75 -5.56
C LYS A 189 17.79 -10.11 -6.38
N ASN A 190 16.79 -9.50 -5.73
CA ASN A 190 15.74 -8.76 -6.40
C ASN A 190 16.17 -7.35 -6.86
N ARG A 191 17.37 -6.88 -6.44
CA ARG A 191 17.90 -5.58 -6.85
C ARG A 191 18.27 -5.63 -8.33
N LYS A 192 17.63 -4.78 -9.11
CA LYS A 192 17.78 -4.75 -10.58
C LYS A 192 18.63 -3.58 -11.08
N LYS A 193 19.45 -2.98 -10.22
CA LYS A 193 20.23 -1.79 -10.53
C LYS A 193 21.02 -1.93 -11.86
N GLU A 194 21.80 -2.99 -11.99
CA GLU A 194 22.65 -3.21 -13.17
C GLU A 194 21.81 -3.40 -14.44
N GLU A 195 20.72 -4.18 -14.36
CA GLU A 195 19.79 -4.39 -15.48
C GLU A 195 19.14 -3.09 -15.92
N ILE A 196 18.64 -2.29 -14.95
CA ILE A 196 17.97 -1.03 -15.23
C ILE A 196 18.95 -0.03 -15.86
N LEU A 197 20.15 0.12 -15.32
CA LEU A 197 21.16 1.04 -15.84
C LEU A 197 21.64 0.61 -17.25
N LYS A 198 21.84 -0.68 -17.47
CA LYS A 198 22.18 -1.22 -18.81
C LYS A 198 21.12 -0.87 -19.85
N ASN A 199 19.84 -0.92 -19.48
CA ASN A 199 18.71 -0.60 -20.36
C ASN A 199 18.45 0.91 -20.48
N ASN A 200 19.14 1.74 -19.69
CA ASN A 200 19.01 3.20 -19.67
C ASN A 200 20.40 3.87 -19.69
N PRO A 201 21.18 3.72 -20.79
CA PRO A 201 22.58 4.18 -20.85
C PRO A 201 22.73 5.70 -20.79
N HIS A 202 21.63 6.46 -20.88
CA HIS A 202 21.60 7.91 -20.71
C HIS A 202 21.65 8.34 -19.23
N ILE A 203 21.60 7.39 -18.28
CA ILE A 203 21.85 7.60 -16.85
C ILE A 203 23.35 7.40 -16.63
N GLU A 204 24.07 8.48 -16.41
CA GLU A 204 25.53 8.49 -16.34
C GLU A 204 26.06 8.92 -14.98
N LYS A 205 25.23 9.65 -14.21
CA LYS A 205 25.56 10.25 -12.93
C LYS A 205 24.84 9.55 -11.76
N PRO A 206 25.25 9.78 -10.51
CA PRO A 206 24.49 9.32 -9.37
C PRO A 206 23.04 9.83 -9.41
N VAL A 207 22.07 8.92 -9.27
CA VAL A 207 20.65 9.23 -9.44
C VAL A 207 20.07 9.80 -8.14
N ILE A 208 19.48 10.97 -8.23
CA ILE A 208 18.55 11.48 -7.22
C ILE A 208 17.14 11.19 -7.70
N LEU A 209 16.45 10.31 -6.98
CA LEU A 209 15.10 9.86 -7.34
C LEU A 209 14.05 10.65 -6.55
N TYR A 210 13.27 11.49 -7.22
CA TYR A 210 12.18 12.26 -6.61
C TYR A 210 10.83 11.55 -6.79
N LEU A 211 10.18 11.22 -5.67
CA LEU A 211 8.94 10.45 -5.57
C LEU A 211 7.86 11.23 -4.80
N PRO A 212 7.27 12.29 -5.38
CA PRO A 212 6.24 13.05 -4.69
C PRO A 212 4.93 12.25 -4.56
N THR A 213 4.24 12.41 -3.42
CA THR A 213 2.91 11.86 -3.20
C THR A 213 1.88 12.58 -4.09
N LEU A 214 0.87 11.83 -4.53
CA LEU A 214 -0.26 12.39 -5.28
C LEU A 214 -0.94 13.53 -4.50
N ARG A 215 -1.16 14.65 -5.17
CA ARG A 215 -2.02 15.75 -4.72
C ARG A 215 -3.31 15.74 -5.54
N LYS A 216 -4.46 15.64 -4.87
CA LYS A 216 -5.78 15.56 -5.55
C LYS A 216 -6.21 16.87 -6.21
N SER A 217 -5.79 18.00 -5.68
CA SER A 217 -6.27 19.32 -6.05
C SER A 217 -5.25 20.25 -6.71
N GLN A 218 -4.00 19.81 -6.84
CA GLN A 218 -2.92 20.66 -7.36
C GLN A 218 -2.05 19.90 -8.35
N ASN A 219 -1.62 20.59 -9.41
CA ASN A 219 -0.50 20.13 -10.20
C ASN A 219 0.74 20.10 -9.30
N ILE A 220 1.51 19.02 -9.38
CA ILE A 220 2.79 18.92 -8.69
C ILE A 220 3.69 19.98 -9.33
N ASP A 221 4.10 20.96 -8.54
CA ASP A 221 5.06 21.97 -8.94
C ASP A 221 6.47 21.42 -8.70
N LEU A 222 7.23 21.31 -9.78
CA LEU A 222 8.62 20.82 -9.76
C LEU A 222 9.63 21.97 -9.85
N SER A 223 9.17 23.23 -9.92
CA SER A 223 10.03 24.39 -10.15
C SER A 223 11.13 24.52 -9.11
N ASP A 224 10.81 24.34 -7.83
CA ASP A 224 11.78 24.47 -6.74
C ASP A 224 12.95 23.49 -6.94
N ILE A 225 12.64 22.20 -7.16
CA ILE A 225 13.69 21.21 -7.35
C ILE A 225 14.47 21.42 -8.64
N ILE A 226 13.79 21.78 -9.73
CA ILE A 226 14.45 21.99 -11.04
C ILE A 226 15.40 23.18 -11.00
N ASN A 227 15.02 24.27 -10.33
CA ASN A 227 15.79 25.49 -10.28
C ASN A 227 17.01 25.39 -9.31
N SER A 228 16.93 24.54 -8.30
CA SER A 228 17.98 24.36 -7.30
C SER A 228 18.92 23.18 -7.62
N PHE A 229 18.54 22.30 -8.56
CA PHE A 229 19.22 21.03 -8.79
C PHE A 229 20.50 21.19 -9.63
N ASP A 230 21.60 20.59 -9.18
CA ASP A 230 22.87 20.54 -9.91
C ASP A 230 22.88 19.38 -10.91
N PHE A 231 22.43 19.68 -12.14
CA PHE A 231 22.41 18.72 -13.24
C PHE A 231 23.82 18.35 -13.75
N ASP A 232 24.87 19.05 -13.32
CA ASP A 232 26.24 18.70 -13.69
C ASP A 232 26.80 17.60 -12.80
N LYS A 233 26.34 17.49 -11.54
CA LYS A 233 26.74 16.45 -10.61
C LYS A 233 25.86 15.22 -10.62
N TYR A 234 24.55 15.37 -10.81
CA TYR A 234 23.55 14.31 -10.59
C TYR A 234 22.59 14.16 -11.76
N ASP A 235 22.02 12.96 -11.92
CA ASP A 235 20.87 12.70 -12.76
C ASP A 235 19.58 12.75 -11.92
N LEU A 236 18.69 13.71 -12.22
CA LEU A 236 17.36 13.77 -11.59
C LEU A 236 16.39 12.84 -12.31
N VAL A 237 15.85 11.87 -11.61
CA VAL A 237 14.75 11.01 -12.06
C VAL A 237 13.51 11.34 -11.25
N VAL A 238 12.40 11.68 -11.93
CA VAL A 238 11.12 11.97 -11.29
C VAL A 238 10.11 10.91 -11.67
N LYS A 239 9.47 10.27 -10.69
CA LYS A 239 8.37 9.35 -10.93
C LYS A 239 7.10 9.87 -10.28
N LEU A 240 6.24 10.41 -11.12
CA LEU A 240 4.93 10.89 -10.71
C LEU A 240 3.93 9.75 -10.57
N HIS A 241 2.90 9.96 -9.75
CA HIS A 241 1.78 9.04 -9.67
C HIS A 241 1.07 8.92 -11.04
N PRO A 242 0.57 7.73 -11.44
CA PRO A 242 -0.07 7.50 -12.74
C PRO A 242 -1.22 8.45 -13.09
N ILE A 243 -1.86 9.09 -12.12
CA ILE A 243 -2.91 10.11 -12.36
C ILE A 243 -2.30 11.39 -12.96
N ASN A 244 -1.04 11.69 -12.67
CA ASN A 244 -0.34 12.91 -13.10
C ASN A 244 0.47 12.69 -14.39
N LYS A 245 0.12 11.73 -15.22
CA LYS A 245 0.87 11.35 -16.45
C LYS A 245 0.96 12.46 -17.49
N ASN A 246 0.09 13.45 -17.46
CA ASN A 246 0.03 14.52 -18.46
C ASN A 246 0.86 15.76 -18.09
N ILE A 247 1.66 15.69 -17.01
CA ILE A 247 2.57 16.78 -16.68
C ILE A 247 3.80 16.66 -17.59
N GLU A 248 4.06 17.71 -18.35
CA GLU A 248 5.28 17.82 -19.13
C GLU A 248 6.46 18.07 -18.19
N LEU A 249 7.42 17.15 -18.19
CA LEU A 249 8.61 17.26 -17.38
C LEU A 249 9.69 18.07 -18.12
N ASP A 250 10.48 18.84 -17.37
CA ASP A 250 11.67 19.53 -17.88
C ASP A 250 12.58 18.53 -18.63
N LYS A 251 13.17 18.96 -19.73
CA LYS A 251 14.01 18.11 -20.60
C LYS A 251 15.27 17.59 -19.93
N ARG A 252 15.73 18.25 -18.86
CA ARG A 252 16.90 17.82 -18.07
C ARG A 252 16.59 16.62 -17.17
N ILE A 253 15.30 16.40 -16.82
CA ILE A 253 14.87 15.25 -16.00
C ILE A 253 15.02 13.97 -16.83
N LYS A 254 15.77 13.03 -16.30
CA LYS A 254 15.98 11.71 -16.93
C LYS A 254 14.74 10.83 -16.75
N LYS A 255 14.41 10.07 -17.80
CA LYS A 255 13.24 9.17 -17.81
C LYS A 255 13.68 7.71 -17.76
N ILE A 256 13.18 6.95 -16.79
CA ILE A 256 13.32 5.50 -16.74
C ILE A 256 11.90 4.91 -16.82
N ASN A 257 11.55 4.37 -17.98
CA ASN A 257 10.19 3.87 -18.25
C ASN A 257 10.06 2.37 -18.00
N GLY A 258 8.83 1.92 -17.70
CA GLY A 258 8.52 0.49 -17.56
C GLY A 258 9.02 -0.17 -16.27
N VAL A 259 9.69 0.57 -15.40
CA VAL A 259 10.23 0.07 -14.12
C VAL A 259 9.26 0.40 -12.98
N VAL A 260 8.92 -0.58 -12.14
CA VAL A 260 8.12 -0.35 -10.94
C VAL A 260 8.91 0.42 -9.89
N THR A 261 8.22 1.07 -8.95
CA THR A 261 8.89 1.97 -7.98
C THR A 261 9.89 1.23 -7.10
N GLU A 262 9.55 0.02 -6.67
CA GLU A 262 10.35 -0.82 -5.80
C GLU A 262 11.69 -1.21 -6.47
N ASP A 263 11.68 -1.47 -7.77
CA ASP A 263 12.89 -1.74 -8.54
C ASP A 263 13.68 -0.46 -8.83
N LEU A 264 12.97 0.64 -9.11
CA LEU A 264 13.57 1.94 -9.41
C LEU A 264 14.36 2.51 -8.23
N ILE A 265 13.93 2.27 -6.99
CA ILE A 265 14.68 2.64 -5.79
C ILE A 265 16.13 2.12 -5.86
N SER A 266 16.34 0.92 -6.41
CA SER A 266 17.66 0.29 -6.44
C SER A 266 18.72 1.07 -7.22
N VAL A 267 18.35 1.95 -8.15
CA VAL A 267 19.29 2.76 -8.94
C VAL A 267 19.66 4.07 -8.26
N ALA A 268 18.90 4.51 -7.25
CA ALA A 268 19.09 5.80 -6.61
C ALA A 268 20.31 5.80 -5.68
N ALA A 269 21.01 6.94 -5.62
CA ALA A 269 21.93 7.28 -4.55
C ALA A 269 21.16 7.89 -3.36
N TYR A 270 20.17 8.75 -3.68
CA TYR A 270 19.24 9.33 -2.73
C TYR A 270 17.80 9.26 -3.26
N VAL A 271 16.85 9.06 -2.38
CA VAL A 271 15.42 9.24 -2.63
C VAL A 271 14.94 10.49 -1.90
N ILE A 272 14.39 11.45 -2.63
CA ILE A 272 13.63 12.55 -2.08
C ILE A 272 12.16 12.20 -2.22
N THR A 273 11.42 12.24 -1.13
CA THR A 273 9.98 11.99 -1.11
C THR A 273 9.31 12.92 -0.09
N ASP A 274 8.04 12.70 0.19
CA ASP A 274 7.31 13.50 1.17
C ASP A 274 6.61 12.59 2.21
N TYR A 275 5.32 12.32 2.08
CA TYR A 275 4.53 11.55 3.05
C TYR A 275 4.33 10.09 2.61
N SER A 276 5.24 9.52 1.86
CA SER A 276 5.12 8.19 1.27
C SER A 276 5.87 7.11 2.07
N ASN A 277 5.24 5.98 2.28
CA ASN A 277 5.89 4.79 2.86
C ASN A 277 7.04 4.23 1.99
N VAL A 278 7.20 4.72 0.77
CA VAL A 278 8.35 4.39 -0.08
C VAL A 278 9.68 4.80 0.58
N ALA A 279 9.66 5.82 1.44
CA ALA A 279 10.80 6.23 2.26
C ALA A 279 11.37 5.06 3.08
N PHE A 280 10.51 4.28 3.70
CA PHE A 280 10.94 3.13 4.51
C PHE A 280 11.49 2.00 3.64
N LEU A 281 10.87 1.74 2.48
CA LEU A 281 11.37 0.74 1.54
C LEU A 281 12.74 1.12 0.98
N ALA A 282 12.96 2.41 0.69
CA ALA A 282 14.24 2.91 0.21
C ALA A 282 15.33 2.75 1.29
N ALA A 283 15.05 3.16 2.52
CA ALA A 283 16.00 3.02 3.63
C ALA A 283 16.37 1.54 3.89
N LEU A 284 15.37 0.64 3.88
CA LEU A 284 15.59 -0.81 4.03
C LEU A 284 16.33 -1.43 2.83
N SER A 285 16.40 -0.71 1.70
CA SER A 285 17.22 -1.06 0.53
C SER A 285 18.64 -0.49 0.58
N ASP A 286 19.07 0.07 1.72
CA ASP A 286 20.33 0.77 1.91
C ASP A 286 20.44 2.09 1.09
N ILE A 287 19.33 2.74 0.77
CA ILE A 287 19.27 3.99 0.01
C ILE A 287 18.96 5.16 0.98
N LYS A 288 19.72 6.24 0.88
CA LYS A 288 19.54 7.45 1.68
C LYS A 288 18.24 8.16 1.31
N VAL A 289 17.48 8.62 2.30
CA VAL A 289 16.13 9.19 2.12
C VAL A 289 16.02 10.56 2.73
N LEU A 290 15.47 11.51 1.98
CA LEU A 290 15.17 12.85 2.46
C LEU A 290 13.69 13.18 2.24
N PHE A 291 13.09 13.92 3.17
CA PHE A 291 11.69 14.30 3.10
C PHE A 291 11.55 15.77 2.71
N TYR A 292 11.02 16.03 1.52
CA TYR A 292 10.64 17.37 1.08
C TYR A 292 9.20 17.66 1.47
N ILE A 293 8.99 18.44 2.52
CA ILE A 293 7.70 18.62 3.20
C ILE A 293 7.15 20.04 3.10
N LYS A 294 7.26 20.67 1.92
CA LYS A 294 6.85 22.05 1.65
C LYS A 294 5.43 22.38 2.14
N ASP A 295 4.49 21.43 2.00
CA ASP A 295 3.07 21.60 2.31
C ASP A 295 2.61 20.84 3.56
N ILE A 296 3.50 20.61 4.53
CA ILE A 296 3.22 19.75 5.70
C ILE A 296 2.01 20.22 6.51
N GLU A 297 1.79 21.54 6.67
CA GLU A 297 0.66 22.05 7.44
C GLU A 297 -0.67 21.67 6.78
N GLN A 298 -0.77 21.83 5.45
CA GLN A 298 -1.95 21.42 4.70
C GLN A 298 -2.15 19.91 4.75
N TYR A 299 -1.04 19.16 4.71
CA TYR A 299 -1.08 17.70 4.73
C TYR A 299 -1.47 17.14 6.09
N LYS A 300 -1.06 17.80 7.21
CA LYS A 300 -1.52 17.50 8.57
C LYS A 300 -3.03 17.71 8.71
N GLU A 301 -3.58 18.74 8.07
CA GLU A 301 -5.04 18.97 8.06
C GLU A 301 -5.79 17.92 7.25
N SER A 302 -5.30 17.59 6.04
CA SER A 302 -5.96 16.61 5.17
C SER A 302 -4.96 15.99 4.18
N PRO A 303 -4.82 14.68 4.17
CA PRO A 303 -5.56 13.61 4.87
C PRO A 303 -5.20 13.40 6.34
N GLY A 304 -4.15 14.04 6.84
CA GLY A 304 -3.57 13.85 8.16
C GLY A 304 -2.43 12.83 8.17
N LEU A 305 -1.60 12.91 9.20
CA LEU A 305 -0.42 12.08 9.40
C LEU A 305 -0.55 11.25 10.68
N ASN A 306 -0.03 10.02 10.63
CA ASN A 306 0.20 9.17 11.81
C ASN A 306 1.63 9.37 12.35
N ILE A 307 2.55 9.82 11.50
CA ILE A 307 3.93 10.12 11.85
C ILE A 307 4.17 11.59 11.56
N ASP A 308 4.49 12.37 12.56
CA ASP A 308 4.99 13.72 12.35
C ASP A 308 6.42 13.65 11.81
N ILE A 309 6.56 13.93 10.50
CA ILE A 309 7.85 13.84 9.82
C ILE A 309 8.85 14.83 10.42
N THR A 310 8.42 16.01 10.85
CA THR A 310 9.27 17.03 11.42
C THR A 310 9.85 16.59 12.78
N GLU A 311 9.02 15.94 13.61
CA GLU A 311 9.47 15.47 14.93
C GLU A 311 10.31 14.19 14.81
N GLU A 312 9.87 13.23 14.01
CA GLU A 312 10.51 11.91 13.92
C GLU A 312 11.76 11.93 13.03
N PHE A 313 11.72 12.67 11.90
CA PHE A 313 12.76 12.69 10.87
C PHE A 313 13.29 14.09 10.57
N GLY A 314 13.27 15.02 11.55
CA GLY A 314 13.60 16.44 11.34
C GLY A 314 14.95 16.67 10.69
N GLU A 315 16.01 15.94 11.10
CA GLU A 315 17.34 16.03 10.49
C GLU A 315 17.44 15.53 9.03
N TYR A 316 16.38 14.85 8.54
CA TYR A 316 16.26 14.32 7.18
C TYR A 316 15.13 14.98 6.41
N SER A 317 14.55 16.06 6.92
CA SER A 317 13.38 16.72 6.34
C SER A 317 13.54 18.23 6.29
N SER A 318 13.04 18.85 5.22
CA SER A 318 12.94 20.31 5.12
C SER A 318 11.75 20.75 4.27
N LYS A 319 11.29 21.98 4.50
CA LYS A 319 10.37 22.72 3.64
C LYS A 319 11.10 23.42 2.49
N ASP A 320 12.43 23.56 2.59
CA ASP A 320 13.30 24.11 1.56
C ASP A 320 14.09 23.00 0.88
N ILE A 321 13.95 22.90 -0.43
CA ILE A 321 14.66 21.88 -1.22
C ILE A 321 16.19 22.09 -1.21
N GLN A 322 16.65 23.35 -1.11
CA GLN A 322 18.08 23.66 -1.10
C GLN A 322 18.78 23.07 0.14
N GLU A 323 18.12 23.09 1.30
CA GLU A 323 18.66 22.45 2.52
C GLU A 323 18.85 20.95 2.32
N LEU A 324 17.92 20.27 1.64
CA LEU A 324 18.03 18.84 1.34
C LEU A 324 19.15 18.56 0.33
N LEU A 325 19.31 19.42 -0.68
CA LEU A 325 20.39 19.28 -1.67
C LEU A 325 21.75 19.52 -1.03
N ASN A 326 21.87 20.42 -0.05
CA ASN A 326 23.11 20.62 0.71
C ASN A 326 23.49 19.36 1.52
N ILE A 327 22.51 18.65 2.13
CA ILE A 327 22.77 17.35 2.81
C ILE A 327 23.35 16.32 1.82
N ILE A 328 22.85 16.33 0.57
CA ILE A 328 23.37 15.44 -0.49
C ILE A 328 24.79 15.82 -0.90
N ASP A 329 25.05 17.10 -1.11
CA ASP A 329 26.36 17.60 -1.56
C ASP A 329 27.45 17.42 -0.50
N ASP A 330 27.12 17.63 0.77
CA ASP A 330 28.04 17.46 1.91
C ASP A 330 28.19 16.00 2.34
N ASP A 331 27.38 15.12 1.77
CA ASP A 331 27.23 13.70 2.18
C ASP A 331 27.03 13.50 3.70
N ASN A 332 26.40 14.49 4.34
CA ASN A 332 26.15 14.50 5.78
C ASN A 332 24.87 13.76 6.11
N TYR A 333 24.89 12.43 6.00
CA TYR A 333 23.74 11.57 6.22
C TYR A 333 24.03 10.39 7.15
N ASN A 334 23.32 10.30 8.26
CA ASN A 334 23.46 9.19 9.21
C ASN A 334 22.44 8.09 8.94
N MET A 335 22.80 7.13 8.07
CA MET A 335 21.93 5.99 7.72
C MET A 335 21.57 5.15 8.96
N GLY A 336 22.49 4.93 9.89
CA GLY A 336 22.21 4.12 11.09
C GLY A 336 21.15 4.75 11.99
N ASN A 337 21.17 6.08 12.15
CA ASN A 337 20.14 6.79 12.90
C ASN A 337 18.78 6.74 12.16
N PHE A 338 18.78 6.94 10.85
CA PHE A 338 17.54 6.83 10.04
C PHE A 338 16.91 5.43 10.18
N LEU A 339 17.69 4.38 10.05
CA LEU A 339 17.21 2.99 10.15
C LEU A 339 16.64 2.67 11.54
N LYS A 340 17.22 3.18 12.64
CA LYS A 340 16.64 3.04 13.99
C LYS A 340 15.24 3.63 14.09
N LYS A 341 15.01 4.77 13.43
CA LYS A 341 13.68 5.40 13.36
C LYS A 341 12.70 4.56 12.52
N VAL A 342 13.15 4.00 11.40
CA VAL A 342 12.36 3.11 10.55
C VAL A 342 11.96 1.83 11.27
N GLU A 343 12.85 1.23 12.09
CA GLU A 343 12.61 -0.01 12.84
C GLU A 343 11.39 0.10 13.77
N LYS A 344 11.08 1.27 14.31
CA LYS A 344 9.89 1.53 15.10
C LYS A 344 8.60 1.19 14.32
N TYR A 345 8.59 1.47 13.02
CA TYR A 345 7.43 1.30 12.13
C TYR A 345 7.48 -0.01 11.33
N ILE A 346 8.67 -0.57 11.14
CA ILE A 346 8.91 -1.84 10.44
C ILE A 346 9.93 -2.66 11.22
N SER A 347 9.45 -3.46 12.18
CA SER A 347 10.30 -4.30 13.03
C SER A 347 10.47 -5.73 12.46
N LYS A 348 9.64 -6.14 11.49
CA LYS A 348 9.66 -7.49 10.89
C LYS A 348 10.33 -7.48 9.51
N PHE A 349 11.62 -7.18 9.48
CA PHE A 349 12.44 -7.18 8.26
C PHE A 349 13.47 -8.32 8.30
N ASP A 350 12.99 -9.56 8.11
CA ASP A 350 13.78 -10.79 8.24
C ASP A 350 13.62 -11.80 7.08
N GLY A 351 12.95 -11.37 6.00
CA GLY A 351 12.71 -12.19 4.80
C GLY A 351 11.76 -13.37 5.01
N LYS A 352 10.92 -13.36 6.06
CA LYS A 352 10.05 -14.48 6.44
C LYS A 352 8.56 -14.11 6.53
N ALA A 353 8.18 -12.92 6.11
CA ALA A 353 6.79 -12.44 6.19
C ALA A 353 5.85 -13.32 5.36
N THR A 354 6.22 -13.59 4.10
CA THR A 354 5.46 -14.46 3.19
C THR A 354 5.24 -15.84 3.78
N ASP A 355 6.27 -16.42 4.39
CA ASP A 355 6.20 -17.75 5.02
C ASP A 355 5.26 -17.76 6.23
N ARG A 356 5.34 -16.76 7.10
CA ARG A 356 4.44 -16.60 8.25
C ARG A 356 2.99 -16.49 7.80
N ILE A 357 2.71 -15.65 6.80
CA ILE A 357 1.36 -15.46 6.24
C ILE A 357 0.84 -16.77 5.64
N CYS A 358 1.63 -17.46 4.82
CA CYS A 358 1.20 -18.69 4.16
C CYS A 358 0.95 -19.82 5.16
N ASN A 359 1.83 -20.01 6.13
CA ASN A 359 1.66 -21.01 7.18
C ASN A 359 0.42 -20.74 8.04
N PHE A 360 0.17 -19.47 8.39
CA PHE A 360 -1.03 -19.07 9.09
C PHE A 360 -2.30 -19.39 8.29
N ILE A 361 -2.35 -19.04 7.00
CA ILE A 361 -3.47 -19.34 6.10
C ILE A 361 -3.74 -20.85 6.04
N LEU A 362 -2.69 -21.66 5.91
CA LEU A 362 -2.82 -23.13 5.86
C LEU A 362 -3.36 -23.71 7.18
N ASN A 363 -2.96 -23.16 8.31
CA ASN A 363 -3.48 -23.54 9.62
C ASN A 363 -4.97 -23.21 9.75
N GLU A 364 -5.38 -21.99 9.35
CA GLU A 364 -6.78 -21.59 9.34
C GLU A 364 -7.64 -22.51 8.43
N ILE A 365 -7.12 -22.88 7.27
CA ILE A 365 -7.80 -23.82 6.36
C ILE A 365 -8.00 -25.20 6.99
N ARG A 366 -7.02 -25.68 7.74
CA ARG A 366 -7.09 -27.00 8.43
C ARG A 366 -8.04 -26.97 9.62
N ASN A 367 -8.06 -25.86 10.36
CA ASN A 367 -8.92 -25.68 11.53
C ASN A 367 -10.39 -25.44 11.16
N THR A 368 -10.65 -25.02 9.93
CA THR A 368 -12.02 -24.80 9.40
C THR A 368 -12.65 -26.11 8.90
N LYS A 369 -12.54 -27.21 9.65
CA LYS A 369 -13.21 -28.50 9.35
C LYS A 369 -14.71 -28.44 9.68
#